data_a1bcf9839c77a560bc8b911e14b815fe
#
_entry.id   a1bcf9839c77a560bc8b911e14b815fe
#
_cell.length_a   1.000
_cell.length_b   1.000
_cell.length_c   1.000
_cell.angle_alpha   90.00
_cell.angle_beta   90.00
_cell.angle_gamma   90.00
#
_symmetry.space_group_name_H-M   'P 1'
#
loop_
_entity.id
_entity.type
_entity.pdbx_description
1 polymer ?
#
loop_
_entity_poly.entity_id
_entity_poly.type
_entity_poly.pdbx_seq_one_letter_code
_entity_poly.pdbx_strand_id
1 'polypeptide(L)'
;MGTLLSSAKTCMIGSAVPPVVASKSTMISPQETGEPTIRDPQPADEADWRALWSGYCAFYQAEVPEAVTAATWERMLAAGSPLFGRIAAWDGRVAGFAISVVHEGSWAIRPYCYLEDLFVAPDFRGRGIARALIEDLLQLCSQQGWSRLYWHTRSSNKEARRLYDRFAVADDFVRYRMLLN
;
A
#
# COMPACT_ATOMS: atom_id res chain seq x y z
N MET A 1 37.16 -5.19 69.25
CA MET A 1 38.14 -4.18 69.68
C MET A 1 38.18 -3.13 68.59
N GLY A 2 37.70 -2.03 68.71
CA GLY A 2 37.58 -0.81 69.46
C GLY A 2 37.13 0.26 68.44
N THR A 3 35.98 0.80 68.52
CA THR A 3 35.58 2.06 69.20
C THR A 3 36.26 3.34 68.68
N LEU A 4 35.45 4.29 68.26
CA LEU A 4 35.25 5.67 68.64
C LEU A 4 35.02 6.55 67.38
N LEU A 5 33.83 7.07 67.15
CA LEU A 5 33.20 8.32 67.65
C LEU A 5 33.82 9.64 67.17
N SER A 6 32.89 10.51 66.77
CA SER A 6 32.92 11.98 66.83
C SER A 6 33.28 12.68 65.52
N SER A 7 32.60 13.65 64.96
CA SER A 7 31.82 14.73 65.51
C SER A 7 31.22 15.56 64.37
N ALA A 8 30.08 16.08 64.59
CA ALA A 8 29.36 16.98 63.69
C ALA A 8 30.12 18.29 63.42
N LYS A 9 30.00 18.84 62.20
CA LYS A 9 29.95 20.29 61.97
C LYS A 9 28.97 20.63 60.85
N THR A 10 27.88 21.22 61.26
CA THR A 10 26.94 22.02 60.49
C THR A 10 27.68 23.16 59.79
N CYS A 11 27.44 23.29 58.47
CA CYS A 11 27.62 24.58 57.80
C CYS A 11 26.51 24.71 56.73
N MET A 12 25.57 25.63 57.06
CA MET A 12 24.58 26.11 56.07
C MET A 12 25.28 27.11 55.17
N ILE A 13 25.12 26.88 53.84
CA ILE A 13 25.25 27.98 52.88
C ILE A 13 24.29 27.75 51.72
N GLY A 14 23.35 28.67 51.57
CA GLY A 14 22.92 29.32 50.35
C GLY A 14 22.32 28.45 49.25
N SER A 15 21.01 28.44 49.23
CA SER A 15 20.17 28.12 48.09
C SER A 15 20.46 29.06 46.94
N ALA A 16 20.87 28.49 45.78
CA ALA A 16 20.72 29.12 44.47
C ALA A 16 20.09 28.10 43.55
N VAL A 17 18.79 28.24 43.29
CA VAL A 17 18.06 27.50 42.29
C VAL A 17 18.45 28.07 40.91
N PRO A 18 18.99 27.29 39.98
CA PRO A 18 19.19 27.77 38.62
C PRO A 18 17.84 27.86 37.87
N PRO A 19 17.70 28.80 36.92
CA PRO A 19 16.45 28.99 36.18
C PRO A 19 16.11 27.77 35.34
N VAL A 20 14.85 27.36 35.45
CA VAL A 20 14.24 26.33 34.58
C VAL A 20 14.29 26.83 33.14
N VAL A 21 15.16 26.25 32.33
CA VAL A 21 15.16 26.43 30.89
C VAL A 21 13.91 25.75 30.37
N ALA A 22 12.95 26.53 29.88
CA ALA A 22 11.77 26.05 29.21
C ALA A 22 12.20 25.21 27.99
N SER A 23 12.13 23.89 28.10
CA SER A 23 12.22 22.98 26.96
C SER A 23 11.11 23.33 25.99
N LYS A 24 11.50 23.77 24.78
CA LYS A 24 10.58 23.82 23.64
C LYS A 24 10.07 22.40 23.41
N SER A 25 8.85 22.16 23.86
CA SER A 25 8.11 20.94 23.48
C SER A 25 7.94 20.99 21.97
N THR A 26 8.76 20.25 21.26
CA THR A 26 8.52 19.93 19.85
C THR A 26 7.24 19.12 19.85
N MET A 27 6.14 19.73 19.41
CA MET A 27 4.91 19.00 19.13
C MET A 27 5.23 17.99 18.03
N ILE A 28 5.46 16.75 18.43
CA ILE A 28 5.45 15.61 17.54
C ILE A 28 3.98 15.50 17.13
N SER A 29 3.70 15.79 15.86
CA SER A 29 2.38 15.52 15.27
C SER A 29 2.01 14.07 15.60
N PRO A 30 0.75 13.77 15.94
CA PRO A 30 0.31 12.40 16.16
C PRO A 30 0.73 11.57 14.94
N GLN A 31 1.53 10.53 15.14
CA GLN A 31 1.75 9.55 14.11
C GLN A 31 0.37 8.96 13.82
N GLU A 32 -0.12 9.19 12.61
CA GLU A 32 -1.32 8.54 12.09
C GLU A 32 -1.06 7.03 12.09
N THR A 33 -1.56 6.36 13.11
CA THR A 33 -1.43 4.90 13.33
C THR A 33 -2.51 4.14 12.57
N GLY A 34 -3.01 4.69 11.46
CA GLY A 34 -4.01 4.05 10.63
C GLY A 34 -3.44 2.80 9.94
N GLU A 35 -4.26 1.77 9.87
CA GLU A 35 -4.00 0.63 8.99
C GLU A 35 -4.88 0.73 7.75
N PRO A 36 -4.37 0.36 6.55
CA PRO A 36 -5.20 0.36 5.36
C PRO A 36 -6.30 -0.69 5.44
N THR A 37 -7.52 -0.31 5.13
CA THR A 37 -8.64 -1.24 4.95
C THR A 37 -8.76 -1.59 3.48
N ILE A 38 -8.71 -2.89 3.13
CA ILE A 38 -8.88 -3.36 1.75
C ILE A 38 -10.27 -3.98 1.60
N ARG A 39 -10.98 -3.58 0.55
CA ARG A 39 -12.33 -4.02 0.28
C ARG A 39 -12.68 -4.01 -1.21
N ASP A 40 -13.81 -4.60 -1.56
CA ASP A 40 -14.37 -4.48 -2.90
C ASP A 40 -14.76 -3.03 -3.21
N PRO A 41 -14.71 -2.61 -4.49
CA PRO A 41 -15.19 -1.31 -4.91
C PRO A 41 -16.71 -1.21 -4.73
N GLN A 42 -17.16 -0.01 -4.38
CA GLN A 42 -18.58 0.32 -4.28
C GLN A 42 -18.92 1.42 -5.28
N PRO A 43 -20.17 1.54 -5.74
CA PRO A 43 -20.55 2.60 -6.69
C PRO A 43 -20.16 4.01 -6.22
N ALA A 44 -20.17 4.25 -4.92
CA ALA A 44 -19.79 5.54 -4.34
C ALA A 44 -18.28 5.87 -4.47
N ASP A 45 -17.42 4.88 -4.75
CA ASP A 45 -15.97 5.08 -4.90
C ASP A 45 -15.57 5.59 -6.28
N GLU A 46 -16.49 5.66 -7.25
CA GLU A 46 -16.17 5.92 -8.65
C GLU A 46 -15.37 7.21 -8.84
N ALA A 47 -15.80 8.29 -8.22
CA ALA A 47 -15.13 9.59 -8.37
C ALA A 47 -13.69 9.56 -7.85
N ASP A 48 -13.47 8.97 -6.67
CA ASP A 48 -12.16 8.84 -6.06
C ASP A 48 -11.27 7.88 -6.87
N TRP A 49 -11.83 6.74 -7.30
CA TRP A 49 -11.11 5.80 -8.15
C TRP A 49 -10.69 6.44 -9.48
N ARG A 50 -11.57 7.21 -10.14
CA ARG A 50 -11.24 7.91 -11.38
C ARG A 50 -10.10 8.91 -11.20
N ALA A 51 -10.04 9.60 -10.08
CA ALA A 51 -8.92 10.49 -9.76
C ALA A 51 -7.61 9.70 -9.62
N LEU A 52 -7.62 8.55 -8.93
CA LEU A 52 -6.47 7.66 -8.82
C LEU A 52 -6.08 7.04 -10.17
N TRP A 53 -7.06 6.63 -10.97
CA TRP A 53 -6.86 6.09 -12.31
C TRP A 53 -6.17 7.09 -13.24
N SER A 54 -6.60 8.35 -13.20
CA SER A 54 -5.92 9.43 -13.93
C SER A 54 -4.46 9.58 -13.50
N GLY A 55 -4.19 9.52 -12.19
CA GLY A 55 -2.82 9.54 -11.65
C GLY A 55 -1.97 8.35 -12.10
N TYR A 56 -2.57 7.15 -12.18
CA TYR A 56 -1.93 5.95 -12.70
C TYR A 56 -1.60 6.08 -14.18
N CYS A 57 -2.54 6.54 -15.01
CA CYS A 57 -2.34 6.77 -16.44
C CYS A 57 -1.22 7.80 -16.68
N ALA A 58 -1.22 8.90 -15.91
CA ALA A 58 -0.18 9.92 -15.99
C ALA A 58 1.22 9.36 -15.65
N PHE A 59 1.32 8.50 -14.62
CA PHE A 59 2.58 7.84 -14.25
C PHE A 59 3.15 6.98 -15.40
N TYR A 60 2.28 6.30 -16.15
CA TYR A 60 2.68 5.49 -17.30
C TYR A 60 2.77 6.28 -18.61
N GLN A 61 2.42 7.58 -18.60
CA GLN A 61 2.30 8.42 -19.81
C GLN A 61 1.38 7.77 -20.84
N ALA A 62 0.25 7.24 -20.38
CA ALA A 62 -0.74 6.57 -21.18
C ALA A 62 -2.02 7.40 -21.27
N GLU A 63 -2.59 7.48 -22.46
CA GLU A 63 -3.92 8.03 -22.68
C GLU A 63 -4.91 6.87 -22.81
N VAL A 64 -5.86 6.82 -21.89
CA VAL A 64 -6.93 5.82 -21.90
C VAL A 64 -8.23 6.52 -22.23
N PRO A 65 -8.93 6.13 -23.33
CA PRO A 65 -10.20 6.74 -23.68
C PRO A 65 -11.23 6.63 -22.57
N GLU A 66 -12.09 7.62 -22.43
CA GLU A 66 -13.15 7.65 -21.41
C GLU A 66 -14.05 6.41 -21.47
N ALA A 67 -14.40 5.96 -22.67
CA ALA A 67 -15.22 4.76 -22.84
C ALA A 67 -14.54 3.49 -22.25
N VAL A 68 -13.19 3.41 -22.30
CA VAL A 68 -12.44 2.30 -21.70
C VAL A 68 -12.42 2.43 -20.19
N THR A 69 -12.22 3.65 -19.67
CA THR A 69 -12.26 3.94 -18.23
C THR A 69 -13.62 3.57 -17.64
N ALA A 70 -14.72 4.01 -18.26
CA ALA A 70 -16.07 3.66 -17.86
C ALA A 70 -16.31 2.15 -17.87
N ALA A 71 -15.97 1.47 -18.98
CA ALA A 71 -16.12 0.02 -19.09
C ALA A 71 -15.27 -0.75 -18.07
N THR A 72 -14.09 -0.24 -17.69
CA THR A 72 -13.25 -0.84 -16.65
C THR A 72 -13.95 -0.73 -15.28
N TRP A 73 -14.50 0.42 -14.95
CA TRP A 73 -15.26 0.61 -13.73
C TRP A 73 -16.47 -0.31 -13.65
N GLU A 74 -17.28 -0.36 -14.71
CA GLU A 74 -18.45 -1.23 -14.78
C GLU A 74 -18.09 -2.70 -14.59
N ARG A 75 -17.00 -3.19 -15.22
CA ARG A 75 -16.52 -4.56 -15.06
C ARG A 75 -16.08 -4.87 -13.63
N MET A 76 -15.47 -3.91 -12.93
CA MET A 76 -15.07 -4.11 -11.52
C MET A 76 -16.27 -4.31 -10.59
N LEU A 77 -17.43 -3.74 -10.93
CA LEU A 77 -18.66 -3.87 -10.16
C LEU A 77 -19.53 -5.05 -10.60
N ALA A 78 -19.31 -5.58 -11.80
CA ALA A 78 -20.19 -6.60 -12.38
C ALA A 78 -19.95 -7.97 -11.74
N ALA A 79 -21.01 -8.56 -11.20
CA ALA A 79 -20.96 -9.94 -10.72
C ALA A 79 -20.58 -10.93 -11.84
N GLY A 80 -19.61 -11.81 -11.56
CA GLY A 80 -19.15 -12.80 -12.53
C GLY A 80 -18.20 -12.28 -13.60
N SER A 81 -17.81 -11.00 -13.56
CA SER A 81 -16.75 -10.48 -14.40
C SER A 81 -15.41 -11.12 -14.01
N PRO A 82 -14.59 -11.56 -14.99
CA PRO A 82 -13.23 -12.00 -14.67
C PRO A 82 -12.32 -10.87 -14.20
N LEU A 83 -12.67 -9.62 -14.53
CA LEU A 83 -11.97 -8.44 -14.07
C LEU A 83 -12.64 -7.93 -12.78
N PHE A 84 -11.84 -7.74 -11.74
CA PHE A 84 -12.31 -7.23 -10.45
C PHE A 84 -11.32 -6.22 -9.86
N GLY A 85 -11.81 -5.37 -8.97
CA GLY A 85 -11.02 -4.38 -8.28
C GLY A 85 -10.91 -4.63 -6.79
N ARG A 86 -9.86 -4.07 -6.17
CA ARG A 86 -9.74 -3.91 -4.72
C ARG A 86 -9.45 -2.44 -4.42
N ILE A 87 -10.15 -1.86 -3.47
CA ILE A 87 -9.95 -0.49 -3.00
C ILE A 87 -9.23 -0.52 -1.66
N ALA A 88 -8.18 0.27 -1.56
CA ALA A 88 -7.52 0.54 -0.30
C ALA A 88 -8.00 1.89 0.25
N ALA A 89 -8.58 1.87 1.44
CA ALA A 89 -8.95 3.08 2.17
C ALA A 89 -8.00 3.31 3.34
N TRP A 90 -7.66 4.58 3.58
CA TRP A 90 -6.89 5.05 4.72
C TRP A 90 -7.66 6.18 5.40
N ASP A 91 -7.99 6.00 6.67
CA ASP A 91 -8.84 6.94 7.43
C ASP A 91 -10.12 7.34 6.67
N GLY A 92 -10.79 6.33 6.07
CA GLY A 92 -12.04 6.50 5.33
C GLY A 92 -11.90 7.11 3.92
N ARG A 93 -10.68 7.49 3.49
CA ARG A 93 -10.39 8.04 2.16
C ARG A 93 -9.84 6.97 1.24
N VAL A 94 -10.29 6.94 0.00
CA VAL A 94 -9.72 6.04 -1.02
C VAL A 94 -8.29 6.47 -1.32
N ALA A 95 -7.33 5.61 -0.98
CA ALA A 95 -5.90 5.90 -1.02
C ALA A 95 -5.15 5.13 -2.12
N GLY A 96 -5.73 4.05 -2.62
CA GLY A 96 -5.14 3.22 -3.66
C GLY A 96 -6.12 2.17 -4.17
N PHE A 97 -5.71 1.50 -5.24
CA PHE A 97 -6.48 0.41 -5.83
C PHE A 97 -5.58 -0.67 -6.43
N ALA A 98 -6.14 -1.86 -6.62
CA ALA A 98 -5.62 -2.90 -7.49
C ALA A 98 -6.72 -3.36 -8.45
N ILE A 99 -6.36 -3.63 -9.71
CA ILE A 99 -7.23 -4.26 -10.70
C ILE A 99 -6.59 -5.59 -11.10
N SER A 100 -7.39 -6.64 -11.08
CA SER A 100 -6.93 -7.99 -11.39
C SER A 100 -7.87 -8.69 -12.36
N VAL A 101 -7.32 -9.65 -13.10
CA VAL A 101 -8.06 -10.47 -14.06
C VAL A 101 -7.85 -11.94 -13.71
N VAL A 102 -8.94 -12.68 -13.56
CA VAL A 102 -8.92 -14.15 -13.42
C VAL A 102 -9.03 -14.79 -14.79
N HIS A 103 -8.14 -15.72 -15.10
CA HIS A 103 -8.16 -16.41 -16.39
C HIS A 103 -7.68 -17.85 -16.26
N GLU A 104 -8.10 -18.68 -17.18
CA GLU A 104 -7.60 -20.04 -17.31
C GLU A 104 -6.19 -20.07 -17.89
N GLY A 105 -5.45 -21.14 -17.62
CA GLY A 105 -4.12 -21.36 -18.17
C GLY A 105 -3.92 -22.84 -18.51
N SER A 106 -3.07 -23.11 -19.49
CA SER A 106 -2.81 -24.48 -19.98
C SER A 106 -1.94 -25.33 -19.03
N TRP A 107 -1.33 -24.73 -18.01
CA TRP A 107 -0.40 -25.43 -17.10
C TRP A 107 -1.00 -25.69 -15.71
N ALA A 108 -2.27 -25.37 -15.51
CA ALA A 108 -2.97 -25.70 -14.27
C ALA A 108 -4.47 -25.93 -14.55
N ILE A 109 -5.10 -26.75 -13.71
CA ILE A 109 -6.55 -26.97 -13.77
C ILE A 109 -7.30 -25.76 -13.20
N ARG A 110 -6.72 -25.08 -12.20
CA ARG A 110 -7.33 -23.95 -11.52
C ARG A 110 -6.90 -22.64 -12.18
N PRO A 111 -7.75 -21.61 -12.20
CA PRO A 111 -7.44 -20.32 -12.80
C PRO A 111 -6.19 -19.66 -12.18
N TYR A 112 -5.70 -18.66 -12.88
CA TYR A 112 -4.67 -17.73 -12.42
C TYR A 112 -5.29 -16.38 -12.16
N CYS A 113 -4.71 -15.63 -11.24
CA CYS A 113 -4.99 -14.22 -11.00
C CYS A 113 -3.83 -13.39 -11.56
N TYR A 114 -4.14 -12.52 -12.51
CA TYR A 114 -3.20 -11.53 -13.04
C TYR A 114 -3.50 -10.17 -12.38
N LEU A 115 -2.59 -9.66 -11.57
CA LEU A 115 -2.64 -8.28 -11.08
C LEU A 115 -2.17 -7.37 -12.22
N GLU A 116 -3.12 -6.69 -12.86
CA GLU A 116 -2.87 -5.84 -14.02
C GLU A 116 -2.40 -4.46 -13.61
N ASP A 117 -3.12 -3.81 -12.69
CA ASP A 117 -2.85 -2.46 -12.24
C ASP A 117 -2.80 -2.38 -10.71
N LEU A 118 -1.83 -1.65 -10.19
CA LEU A 118 -1.72 -1.32 -8.77
C LEU A 118 -1.23 0.11 -8.63
N PHE A 119 -1.98 0.92 -7.91
CA PHE A 119 -1.64 2.32 -7.67
C PHE A 119 -1.96 2.77 -6.26
N VAL A 120 -1.09 3.58 -5.70
CA VAL A 120 -1.29 4.28 -4.43
C VAL A 120 -1.04 5.76 -4.67
N ALA A 121 -1.99 6.58 -4.24
CA ALA A 121 -1.87 8.03 -4.33
C ALA A 121 -0.56 8.52 -3.70
N PRO A 122 0.13 9.50 -4.29
CA PRO A 122 1.42 9.99 -3.80
C PRO A 122 1.43 10.32 -2.32
N ASP A 123 0.38 10.99 -1.82
CA ASP A 123 0.26 11.42 -0.43
C ASP A 123 0.09 10.27 0.59
N PHE A 124 -0.23 9.08 0.09
CA PHE A 124 -0.43 7.87 0.90
C PHE A 124 0.70 6.84 0.75
N ARG A 125 1.75 7.15 -0.03
CA ARG A 125 2.90 6.24 -0.19
C ARG A 125 3.70 6.11 1.09
N GLY A 126 4.47 5.01 1.20
CA GLY A 126 5.28 4.73 2.38
C GLY A 126 4.50 4.20 3.59
N ARG A 127 3.16 4.10 3.51
CA ARG A 127 2.26 3.65 4.60
C ARG A 127 1.87 2.16 4.49
N GLY A 128 2.52 1.37 3.65
CA GLY A 128 2.26 -0.06 3.52
C GLY A 128 1.06 -0.45 2.64
N ILE A 129 0.33 0.51 2.05
CA ILE A 129 -0.92 0.27 1.31
C ILE A 129 -0.73 -0.68 0.12
N ALA A 130 0.31 -0.48 -0.70
CA ALA A 130 0.58 -1.38 -1.82
C ALA A 130 0.89 -2.81 -1.36
N ARG A 131 1.55 -2.96 -0.22
CA ARG A 131 1.79 -4.25 0.42
C ARG A 131 0.48 -4.89 0.84
N ALA A 132 -0.38 -4.15 1.53
CA ALA A 132 -1.68 -4.65 1.99
C ALA A 132 -2.57 -5.09 0.82
N LEU A 133 -2.57 -4.38 -0.31
CA LEU A 133 -3.29 -4.78 -1.53
C LEU A 133 -2.79 -6.13 -2.09
N ILE A 134 -1.47 -6.36 -2.10
CA ILE A 134 -0.91 -7.64 -2.57
C ILE A 134 -1.22 -8.76 -1.58
N GLU A 135 -1.12 -8.52 -0.28
CA GLU A 135 -1.45 -9.49 0.76
C GLU A 135 -2.93 -9.90 0.71
N ASP A 136 -3.83 -8.94 0.49
CA ASP A 136 -5.26 -9.19 0.29
C ASP A 136 -5.50 -10.06 -0.96
N LEU A 137 -4.85 -9.76 -2.09
CA LEU A 137 -4.96 -10.56 -3.30
C LEU A 137 -4.41 -11.99 -3.10
N LEU A 138 -3.32 -12.18 -2.35
CA LEU A 138 -2.80 -13.51 -2.00
C LEU A 138 -3.81 -14.29 -1.16
N GLN A 139 -4.42 -13.64 -0.18
CA GLN A 139 -5.46 -14.24 0.64
C GLN A 139 -6.67 -14.63 -0.21
N LEU A 140 -7.10 -13.75 -1.12
CA LEU A 140 -8.21 -14.01 -2.03
C LEU A 140 -7.89 -15.17 -2.97
N CYS A 141 -6.69 -15.24 -3.55
CA CYS A 141 -6.22 -16.36 -4.37
C CYS A 141 -6.30 -17.69 -3.59
N SER A 142 -5.89 -17.69 -2.33
CA SER A 142 -5.97 -18.87 -1.47
C SER A 142 -7.41 -19.30 -1.21
N GLN A 143 -8.30 -18.36 -0.88
CA GLN A 143 -9.71 -18.62 -0.61
C GLN A 143 -10.45 -19.16 -1.83
N GLN A 144 -10.16 -18.61 -3.01
CA GLN A 144 -10.78 -19.00 -4.28
C GLN A 144 -10.11 -20.23 -4.89
N GLY A 145 -8.97 -20.65 -4.35
CA GLY A 145 -8.20 -21.77 -4.84
C GLY A 145 -7.55 -21.51 -6.18
N TRP A 146 -7.23 -20.27 -6.54
CA TRP A 146 -6.48 -19.96 -7.74
C TRP A 146 -5.03 -20.44 -7.62
N SER A 147 -4.45 -20.88 -8.74
CA SER A 147 -3.15 -21.55 -8.73
C SER A 147 -1.98 -20.59 -8.62
N ARG A 148 -2.16 -19.33 -8.99
CA ARG A 148 -1.07 -18.36 -9.10
C ARG A 148 -1.60 -16.92 -9.04
N LEU A 149 -0.90 -16.05 -8.32
CA LEU A 149 -0.92 -14.60 -8.47
C LEU A 149 0.36 -14.17 -9.19
N TYR A 150 0.25 -13.36 -10.24
CA TYR A 150 1.41 -12.85 -10.95
C TYR A 150 1.14 -11.45 -11.52
N TRP A 151 2.19 -10.71 -11.81
CA TRP A 151 2.12 -9.35 -12.34
C TRP A 151 3.34 -9.01 -13.16
N HIS A 152 3.26 -7.89 -13.90
CA HIS A 152 4.38 -7.34 -14.63
C HIS A 152 4.69 -5.92 -14.15
N THR A 153 5.96 -5.54 -14.22
CA THR A 153 6.39 -4.17 -14.03
C THR A 153 7.57 -3.86 -14.94
N ARG A 154 7.83 -2.57 -15.18
CA ARG A 154 9.02 -2.18 -15.93
C ARG A 154 10.28 -2.52 -15.13
N SER A 155 11.31 -3.03 -15.79
CA SER A 155 12.62 -3.29 -15.14
C SER A 155 13.21 -2.05 -14.47
N SER A 156 12.90 -0.87 -15.02
CA SER A 156 13.31 0.44 -14.48
C SER A 156 12.53 0.89 -13.25
N ASN A 157 11.38 0.27 -12.92
CA ASN A 157 10.54 0.63 -11.78
C ASN A 157 11.14 0.06 -10.47
N LYS A 158 12.27 0.63 -10.06
CA LYS A 158 13.05 0.15 -8.90
C LYS A 158 12.27 0.22 -7.59
N GLU A 159 11.41 1.22 -7.44
CA GLU A 159 10.61 1.41 -6.22
C GLU A 159 9.59 0.27 -6.03
N ALA A 160 8.79 0.00 -7.05
CA ALA A 160 7.83 -1.11 -6.99
C ALA A 160 8.53 -2.47 -6.87
N ARG A 161 9.65 -2.68 -7.57
CA ARG A 161 10.44 -3.92 -7.48
C ARG A 161 10.96 -4.19 -6.08
N ARG A 162 11.38 -3.17 -5.32
CA ARG A 162 11.78 -3.35 -3.90
C ARG A 162 10.64 -3.95 -3.04
N LEU A 163 9.39 -3.64 -3.38
CA LEU A 163 8.25 -4.24 -2.72
C LEU A 163 8.02 -5.66 -3.24
N TYR A 164 7.99 -5.84 -4.55
CA TYR A 164 7.67 -7.12 -5.21
C TYR A 164 8.67 -8.22 -4.88
N ASP A 165 9.96 -7.89 -4.77
CA ASP A 165 11.03 -8.81 -4.39
C ASP A 165 10.87 -9.39 -2.95
N ARG A 166 9.94 -8.83 -2.16
CA ARG A 166 9.57 -9.39 -0.85
C ARG A 166 8.49 -10.48 -0.93
N PHE A 167 7.79 -10.57 -2.06
CA PHE A 167 6.70 -11.51 -2.28
C PHE A 167 7.11 -12.66 -3.22
N ALA A 168 7.88 -12.36 -4.25
CA ALA A 168 8.24 -13.32 -5.27
C ALA A 168 9.59 -12.97 -5.90
N VAL A 169 10.24 -13.99 -6.46
CA VAL A 169 11.42 -13.81 -7.30
C VAL A 169 10.95 -13.46 -8.71
N ALA A 170 11.57 -12.44 -9.31
CA ALA A 170 11.33 -12.12 -10.71
C ALA A 170 11.85 -13.24 -11.60
N ASP A 171 11.03 -13.70 -12.55
CA ASP A 171 11.43 -14.64 -13.59
C ASP A 171 12.12 -13.92 -14.76
N ASP A 172 12.58 -14.68 -15.74
CA ASP A 172 13.34 -14.23 -16.92
C ASP A 172 12.46 -14.07 -18.16
N PHE A 173 11.11 -14.13 -18.04
CA PHE A 173 10.22 -13.98 -19.17
C PHE A 173 10.24 -12.57 -19.75
N VAL A 174 10.24 -12.51 -21.08
CA VAL A 174 10.16 -11.25 -21.84
C VAL A 174 8.76 -11.11 -22.40
N ARG A 175 8.14 -9.95 -22.17
CA ARG A 175 6.78 -9.67 -22.69
C ARG A 175 6.85 -9.16 -24.13
N TYR A 176 6.19 -9.88 -25.03
CA TYR A 176 5.90 -9.43 -26.41
C TYR A 176 4.45 -8.92 -26.48
N ARG A 177 4.23 -7.82 -27.17
CA ARG A 177 2.91 -7.23 -27.35
C ARG A 177 2.74 -6.71 -28.77
N MET A 178 1.71 -7.17 -29.46
CA MET A 178 1.26 -6.64 -30.74
C MET A 178 -0.09 -5.93 -30.50
N LEU A 179 -0.19 -4.69 -30.92
CA LEU A 179 -1.46 -3.94 -30.90
C LEU A 179 -2.21 -4.29 -32.19
N LEU A 180 -3.48 -4.64 -32.04
CA LEU A 180 -4.40 -4.93 -33.14
C LEU A 180 -5.40 -3.76 -33.22
N ASN A 181 -5.64 -3.27 -34.42
CA ASN A 181 -6.63 -2.20 -34.68
C ASN A 181 -8.04 -2.76 -34.75
#